data_cdef1863282c94d5755ee9525b1fc415
#
_entry.id   cdef1863282c94d5755ee9525b1fc415
#
_cell.length_a   1.000
_cell.length_b   1.000
_cell.length_c   1.000
_cell.angle_alpha   90.00
_cell.angle_beta   90.00
_cell.angle_gamma   90.00
#
_symmetry.space_group_name_H-M   'P 1'
#
loop_
_entity.id
_entity.type
_entity.pdbx_description
1 polymer ?
#
loop_
_entity_poly.entity_id
_entity_poly.type
_entity_poly.pdbx_seq_one_letter_code
_entity_poly.pdbx_strand_id
1 'polypeptide(L)'
;MKKTTTLILVFAVVSALCFAQPIAEESKAQKYVASTSWVAAIAELAGIDDVVTVAPANLKHPPEYEITADDMANVVNAKLFMHAGYEKMMKTLGNAAQLDSNRIVKVKTTNTLENLSNMVNMLSQKAGTQEKAAERFGEFQELIDDARERIAQSPNKDIEVYANVNQAEFARDLGLNVVSTFGAGALTAAQIEEAHSKAYTLVIDNLHSPVASPITQVSPDSSIITWRNFPDHTGGDALYNVVRGNLEMLWETGLF
;
A
#
# COMPACT_ATOMS: atom_id res chain seq x y z
N MET A 1 78.29 30.40 -23.22
CA MET A 1 76.86 30.73 -22.92
C MET A 1 75.93 29.77 -23.59
N LYS A 2 75.78 28.57 -23.11
CA LYS A 2 74.77 27.55 -23.58
C LYS A 2 74.66 26.41 -22.53
N LYS A 3 74.13 26.66 -21.36
CA LYS A 3 73.84 25.58 -20.38
C LYS A 3 72.70 25.90 -19.37
N THR A 4 71.78 26.80 -19.65
CA THR A 4 70.75 27.20 -18.68
C THR A 4 69.31 27.07 -19.16
N THR A 5 69.08 26.49 -20.35
CA THR A 5 67.72 26.44 -20.93
C THR A 5 67.04 25.06 -20.83
N THR A 6 67.72 24.02 -20.32
CA THR A 6 67.19 22.64 -20.31
C THR A 6 66.57 22.21 -18.96
N LEU A 7 66.64 22.99 -17.90
CA LEU A 7 66.20 22.64 -16.56
C LEU A 7 64.77 23.12 -16.20
N ILE A 8 64.14 23.98 -17.01
CA ILE A 8 62.83 24.57 -16.74
C ILE A 8 61.70 23.73 -17.34
N LEU A 9 61.99 22.84 -18.33
CA LEU A 9 60.95 22.06 -19.03
C LEU A 9 60.56 20.77 -18.31
N VAL A 10 61.37 20.28 -17.36
CA VAL A 10 61.09 19.05 -16.62
C VAL A 10 60.19 19.27 -15.40
N PHE A 11 60.13 20.51 -14.88
CA PHE A 11 59.31 20.82 -13.70
C PHE A 11 57.84 21.11 -14.01
N ALA A 12 57.49 21.40 -15.26
CA ALA A 12 56.11 21.71 -15.69
C ALA A 12 55.27 20.45 -16.00
N VAL A 13 55.89 19.27 -16.19
CA VAL A 13 55.17 18.04 -16.53
C VAL A 13 54.77 17.21 -15.27
N VAL A 14 55.43 17.43 -14.14
CA VAL A 14 55.13 16.71 -12.88
C VAL A 14 53.95 17.30 -12.10
N SER A 15 53.59 18.57 -12.38
CA SER A 15 52.48 19.25 -11.65
C SER A 15 51.08 18.97 -12.23
N ALA A 16 50.97 18.29 -13.37
CA ALA A 16 49.67 18.01 -14.01
C ALA A 16 49.04 16.64 -13.63
N LEU A 17 49.74 15.84 -12.82
CA LEU A 17 49.28 14.47 -12.47
C LEU A 17 48.61 14.33 -11.09
N CYS A 18 48.42 15.43 -10.35
CA CYS A 18 47.89 15.38 -8.97
C CYS A 18 46.45 15.87 -8.79
N PHE A 19 45.66 16.09 -9.83
CA PHE A 19 44.26 16.53 -9.69
C PHE A 19 43.25 15.64 -10.44
N ALA A 20 43.54 14.35 -10.59
CA ALA A 20 42.46 13.38 -10.79
C ALA A 20 41.99 12.96 -9.41
N GLN A 21 41.24 13.79 -8.70
CA GLN A 21 40.38 13.30 -7.64
C GLN A 21 39.38 12.36 -8.32
N PRO A 22 39.24 11.08 -7.82
CA PRO A 22 38.12 10.27 -8.25
C PRO A 22 36.88 11.11 -7.95
N ILE A 23 36.07 11.39 -8.98
CA ILE A 23 34.69 11.83 -8.77
C ILE A 23 34.11 10.73 -7.92
N ALA A 24 33.91 10.98 -6.63
CA ALA A 24 33.15 10.10 -5.77
C ALA A 24 31.80 9.97 -6.49
N GLU A 25 31.51 8.79 -7.05
CA GLU A 25 30.17 8.46 -7.45
C GLU A 25 29.32 8.77 -6.21
N GLU A 26 28.48 9.81 -6.30
CA GLU A 26 27.50 10.08 -5.26
C GLU A 26 26.78 8.75 -5.05
N SER A 27 27.04 8.12 -3.93
CA SER A 27 26.34 6.92 -3.51
C SER A 27 24.86 7.28 -3.54
N LYS A 28 24.15 6.86 -4.60
CA LYS A 28 22.69 7.08 -4.70
C LYS A 28 22.12 6.55 -3.41
N ALA A 29 21.58 7.43 -2.59
CA ALA A 29 20.98 7.05 -1.31
C ALA A 29 20.05 5.86 -1.55
N GLN A 30 20.28 4.77 -0.85
CA GLN A 30 19.47 3.56 -1.00
C GLN A 30 18.02 3.90 -0.59
N LYS A 31 17.09 3.63 -1.48
CA LYS A 31 15.66 3.96 -1.29
C LYS A 31 14.92 2.80 -0.63
N TYR A 32 13.83 3.12 0.03
CA TYR A 32 12.81 2.16 0.38
C TYR A 32 11.92 1.93 -0.85
N VAL A 33 11.71 0.68 -1.23
CA VAL A 33 10.96 0.31 -2.43
C VAL A 33 9.80 -0.61 -2.06
N ALA A 34 8.62 -0.28 -2.53
CA ALA A 34 7.40 -1.08 -2.35
C ALA A 34 6.89 -1.60 -3.70
N SER A 35 6.34 -2.79 -3.74
CA SER A 35 5.77 -3.36 -4.97
C SER A 35 4.59 -2.55 -5.51
N THR A 36 3.72 -2.05 -4.61
CA THR A 36 2.48 -1.34 -4.93
C THR A 36 2.24 -0.18 -3.98
N SER A 37 1.29 0.71 -4.31
CA SER A 37 0.84 1.81 -3.44
C SER A 37 0.27 1.31 -2.09
N TRP A 38 -0.37 0.14 -2.06
CA TRP A 38 -0.86 -0.44 -0.80
C TRP A 38 0.29 -0.79 0.15
N VAL A 39 1.30 -1.48 -0.37
CA VAL A 39 2.50 -1.82 0.41
C VAL A 39 3.25 -0.56 0.84
N ALA A 40 3.35 0.45 -0.05
CA ALA A 40 3.95 1.74 0.29
C ALA A 40 3.19 2.44 1.42
N ALA A 41 1.87 2.48 1.37
CA ALA A 41 1.06 3.15 2.38
C ALA A 41 1.16 2.47 3.77
N ILE A 42 1.31 1.14 3.82
CA ILE A 42 1.58 0.43 5.09
C ILE A 42 3.00 0.76 5.59
N ALA A 43 3.98 0.88 4.70
CA ALA A 43 5.34 1.28 5.08
C ALA A 43 5.39 2.73 5.57
N GLU A 44 4.65 3.63 4.95
CA GLU A 44 4.52 5.02 5.37
C GLU A 44 3.83 5.15 6.74
N LEU A 45 2.82 4.34 7.00
CA LEU A 45 2.19 4.22 8.33
C LEU A 45 3.19 3.72 9.38
N ALA A 46 4.17 2.90 9.00
CA ALA A 46 5.30 2.48 9.84
C ALA A 46 6.41 3.55 9.96
N GLY A 47 6.16 4.80 9.57
CA GLY A 47 7.08 5.92 9.69
C GLY A 47 8.18 5.97 8.63
N ILE A 48 8.09 5.16 7.57
CA ILE A 48 9.06 5.16 6.47
C ILE A 48 8.63 6.21 5.44
N ASP A 49 9.49 7.20 5.20
CA ASP A 49 9.23 8.24 4.19
C ASP A 49 9.85 7.89 2.84
N ASP A 50 9.46 8.65 1.83
CA ASP A 50 10.03 8.61 0.47
C ASP A 50 10.03 7.19 -0.15
N VAL A 51 8.96 6.43 0.10
CA VAL A 51 8.81 5.09 -0.46
C VAL A 51 8.53 5.17 -1.95
N VAL A 52 9.40 4.54 -2.74
CA VAL A 52 9.22 4.43 -4.21
C VAL A 52 8.41 3.19 -4.53
N THR A 53 7.37 3.32 -5.35
CA THR A 53 6.60 2.16 -5.81
C THR A 53 7.12 1.61 -7.14
N VAL A 54 7.15 0.28 -7.28
CA VAL A 54 7.45 -0.40 -8.54
C VAL A 54 6.27 -0.22 -9.50
N ALA A 55 5.09 -0.68 -9.11
CA ALA A 55 3.88 -0.42 -9.89
C ALA A 55 3.45 1.05 -9.70
N PRO A 56 3.12 1.80 -10.77
CA PRO A 56 2.56 3.13 -10.65
C PRO A 56 1.35 3.15 -9.72
N ALA A 57 1.31 4.10 -8.77
CA ALA A 57 0.31 4.12 -7.70
C ALA A 57 -1.13 4.25 -8.23
N ASN A 58 -1.33 4.92 -9.36
CA ASN A 58 -2.63 5.15 -9.98
C ASN A 58 -3.14 4.00 -10.86
N LEU A 59 -2.45 2.86 -10.91
CA LEU A 59 -2.94 1.70 -11.64
C LEU A 59 -4.18 1.11 -10.98
N LYS A 60 -5.15 0.72 -11.83
CA LYS A 60 -6.38 0.06 -11.37
C LYS A 60 -6.11 -1.34 -10.80
N HIS A 61 -5.14 -2.07 -11.38
CA HIS A 61 -4.74 -3.43 -10.97
C HIS A 61 -3.22 -3.52 -10.80
N PRO A 62 -2.64 -2.90 -9.75
CA PRO A 62 -1.20 -2.86 -9.53
C PRO A 62 -0.52 -4.24 -9.48
N PRO A 63 -1.16 -5.32 -8.94
CA PRO A 63 -0.54 -6.65 -8.91
C PRO A 63 -0.22 -7.26 -10.28
N GLU A 64 -0.89 -6.80 -11.34
CA GLU A 64 -0.69 -7.29 -12.71
C GLU A 64 0.45 -6.55 -13.46
N TYR A 65 1.04 -5.53 -12.85
CA TYR A 65 2.11 -4.74 -13.45
C TYR A 65 3.32 -5.59 -13.84
N GLU A 66 3.83 -5.35 -15.04
CA GLU A 66 5.04 -5.99 -15.55
C GLU A 66 6.25 -5.08 -15.30
N ILE A 67 7.20 -5.59 -14.53
CA ILE A 67 8.40 -4.87 -14.09
C ILE A 67 9.31 -4.50 -15.27
N THR A 68 9.80 -3.27 -15.30
CA THR A 68 10.78 -2.77 -16.26
C THR A 68 12.22 -3.01 -15.78
N ALA A 69 13.22 -2.73 -16.65
CA ALA A 69 14.62 -2.81 -16.28
C ALA A 69 14.99 -1.77 -15.20
N ASP A 70 14.41 -0.58 -15.26
CA ASP A 70 14.65 0.49 -14.28
C ASP A 70 14.04 0.13 -12.92
N ASP A 71 12.86 -0.46 -12.90
CA ASP A 71 12.24 -0.98 -11.68
C ASP A 71 13.10 -2.07 -11.05
N MET A 72 13.62 -2.99 -11.87
CA MET A 72 14.55 -4.03 -11.43
C MET A 72 15.79 -3.41 -10.76
N ALA A 73 16.38 -2.38 -11.37
CA ALA A 73 17.51 -1.68 -10.81
C ALA A 73 17.18 -1.01 -9.47
N ASN A 74 15.99 -0.40 -9.34
CA ASN A 74 15.52 0.17 -8.08
C ASN A 74 15.38 -0.90 -6.99
N VAL A 75 14.80 -2.06 -7.30
CA VAL A 75 14.61 -3.17 -6.36
C VAL A 75 15.95 -3.75 -5.91
N VAL A 76 16.88 -4.00 -6.84
CA VAL A 76 18.23 -4.55 -6.53
C VAL A 76 19.02 -3.61 -5.61
N ASN A 77 18.90 -2.30 -5.81
CA ASN A 77 19.60 -1.28 -5.02
C ASN A 77 18.80 -0.80 -3.80
N ALA A 78 17.62 -1.35 -3.53
CA ALA A 78 16.80 -0.92 -2.41
C ALA A 78 17.49 -1.17 -1.05
N LYS A 79 17.32 -0.24 -0.11
CA LYS A 79 17.65 -0.46 1.31
C LYS A 79 16.75 -1.55 1.89
N LEU A 80 15.47 -1.50 1.55
CA LEU A 80 14.46 -2.50 1.88
C LEU A 80 13.47 -2.59 0.71
N PHE A 81 13.23 -3.80 0.21
CA PHE A 81 12.17 -4.07 -0.75
C PHE A 81 10.99 -4.75 -0.06
N MET A 82 9.83 -4.15 -0.16
CA MET A 82 8.58 -4.58 0.48
C MET A 82 7.56 -5.02 -0.59
N HIS A 83 6.93 -6.17 -0.40
CA HIS A 83 5.98 -6.74 -1.36
C HIS A 83 4.88 -7.55 -0.67
N ALA A 84 3.72 -7.71 -1.29
CA ALA A 84 2.65 -8.54 -0.75
C ALA A 84 2.82 -10.03 -1.09
N GLY A 85 3.55 -10.35 -2.14
CA GLY A 85 3.92 -11.72 -2.53
C GLY A 85 2.98 -12.39 -3.53
N TYR A 86 1.87 -11.75 -3.90
CA TYR A 86 0.94 -12.23 -4.92
C TYR A 86 1.08 -11.48 -6.25
N GLU A 87 1.91 -10.44 -6.31
CA GLU A 87 2.13 -9.64 -7.50
C GLU A 87 2.86 -10.44 -8.59
N LYS A 88 2.44 -10.24 -9.84
CA LYS A 88 3.03 -10.91 -11.02
C LYS A 88 4.54 -10.67 -11.12
N MET A 89 4.99 -9.46 -10.78
CA MET A 89 6.41 -9.08 -10.79
C MET A 89 7.29 -9.95 -9.89
N MET A 90 6.73 -10.54 -8.82
CA MET A 90 7.51 -11.39 -7.90
C MET A 90 8.05 -12.65 -8.56
N LYS A 91 7.38 -13.18 -9.59
CA LYS A 91 7.89 -14.32 -10.38
C LYS A 91 9.11 -13.91 -11.21
N THR A 92 9.07 -12.72 -11.81
CA THR A 92 10.17 -12.18 -12.61
C THR A 92 11.38 -11.86 -11.72
N LEU A 93 11.16 -11.21 -10.57
CA LEU A 93 12.20 -10.88 -9.60
C LEU A 93 12.89 -12.13 -9.02
N GLY A 94 12.13 -13.17 -8.65
CA GLY A 94 12.68 -14.42 -8.12
C GLY A 94 13.60 -15.17 -9.09
N ASN A 95 13.39 -14.98 -10.39
CA ASN A 95 14.21 -15.61 -11.43
C ASN A 95 15.44 -14.78 -11.85
N ALA A 96 15.40 -13.46 -11.64
CA ALA A 96 16.37 -12.54 -12.24
C ALA A 96 17.29 -11.84 -11.22
N ALA A 97 16.92 -11.77 -9.94
CA ALA A 97 17.66 -11.03 -8.94
C ALA A 97 18.13 -11.92 -7.79
N GLN A 98 19.45 -11.95 -7.56
CA GLN A 98 20.01 -12.43 -6.29
C GLN A 98 19.81 -11.34 -5.23
N LEU A 99 18.57 -11.21 -4.73
CA LEU A 99 18.26 -10.25 -3.68
C LEU A 99 18.69 -10.82 -2.32
N ASP A 100 19.34 -10.00 -1.51
CA ASP A 100 19.62 -10.34 -0.12
C ASP A 100 18.30 -10.50 0.65
N SER A 101 18.06 -11.70 1.18
CA SER A 101 16.83 -12.03 1.91
C SER A 101 16.58 -11.11 3.12
N ASN A 102 17.63 -10.51 3.69
CA ASN A 102 17.52 -9.57 4.81
C ASN A 102 16.90 -8.23 4.39
N ARG A 103 16.98 -7.90 3.09
CA ARG A 103 16.44 -6.68 2.49
C ARG A 103 15.07 -6.88 1.82
N ILE A 104 14.51 -8.07 1.90
CA ILE A 104 13.18 -8.37 1.35
C ILE A 104 12.21 -8.58 2.50
N VAL A 105 11.04 -7.95 2.42
CA VAL A 105 9.99 -8.08 3.42
C VAL A 105 8.65 -8.33 2.77
N LYS A 106 7.99 -9.40 3.19
CA LYS A 106 6.60 -9.66 2.82
C LYS A 106 5.67 -8.91 3.77
N VAL A 107 4.76 -8.12 3.18
CA VAL A 107 3.75 -7.30 3.87
C VAL A 107 2.38 -7.88 3.58
N LYS A 108 1.62 -8.21 4.62
CA LYS A 108 0.23 -8.64 4.48
C LYS A 108 -0.66 -7.40 4.28
N THR A 109 -1.37 -7.34 3.15
CA THR A 109 -2.20 -6.22 2.73
C THR A 109 -3.67 -6.41 3.13
N THR A 110 -3.94 -6.45 4.43
CA THR A 110 -5.30 -6.49 4.99
C THR A 110 -5.46 -5.30 5.93
N ASN A 111 -6.50 -4.50 5.78
CA ASN A 111 -6.70 -3.25 6.51
C ASN A 111 -7.32 -3.44 7.92
N THR A 112 -7.22 -4.64 8.51
CA THR A 112 -7.61 -4.84 9.91
C THR A 112 -6.58 -4.23 10.85
N LEU A 113 -7.03 -3.66 11.97
CA LEU A 113 -6.16 -3.00 12.93
C LEU A 113 -5.07 -3.94 13.47
N GLU A 114 -5.42 -5.19 13.76
CA GLU A 114 -4.46 -6.22 14.20
C GLU A 114 -3.36 -6.46 13.16
N ASN A 115 -3.74 -6.66 11.88
CA ASN A 115 -2.75 -6.89 10.83
C ASN A 115 -1.85 -5.67 10.62
N LEU A 116 -2.44 -4.46 10.58
CA LEU A 116 -1.68 -3.23 10.39
C LEU A 116 -0.72 -2.99 11.56
N SER A 117 -1.15 -3.22 12.80
CA SER A 117 -0.27 -3.16 13.99
C SER A 117 0.95 -4.07 13.85
N ASN A 118 0.74 -5.33 13.43
CA ASN A 118 1.81 -6.30 13.23
C ASN A 118 2.78 -5.85 12.12
N MET A 119 2.26 -5.36 10.99
CA MET A 119 3.09 -4.89 9.87
C MET A 119 3.86 -3.61 10.23
N VAL A 120 3.22 -2.65 10.88
CA VAL A 120 3.84 -1.40 11.36
C VAL A 120 4.97 -1.70 12.34
N ASN A 121 4.74 -2.56 13.32
CA ASN A 121 5.78 -2.96 14.28
C ASN A 121 6.97 -3.63 13.59
N MET A 122 6.72 -4.56 12.68
CA MET A 122 7.78 -5.25 11.94
C MET A 122 8.59 -4.29 11.06
N LEU A 123 7.93 -3.42 10.30
CA LEU A 123 8.57 -2.52 9.36
C LEU A 123 9.34 -1.41 10.08
N SER A 124 8.75 -0.81 11.12
CA SER A 124 9.40 0.25 11.90
C SER A 124 10.66 -0.23 12.59
N GLN A 125 10.67 -1.47 13.13
CA GLN A 125 11.88 -2.08 13.70
C GLN A 125 12.98 -2.26 12.66
N LYS A 126 12.64 -2.72 11.46
CA LYS A 126 13.61 -2.90 10.36
C LYS A 126 14.16 -1.58 9.82
N ALA A 127 13.33 -0.55 9.80
CA ALA A 127 13.69 0.77 9.28
C ALA A 127 14.31 1.70 10.33
N GLY A 128 14.10 1.44 11.62
CA GLY A 128 14.51 2.31 12.74
C GLY A 128 13.58 3.53 12.90
N THR A 129 12.29 3.37 12.63
CA THR A 129 11.30 4.47 12.58
C THR A 129 10.21 4.36 13.66
N GLN A 130 10.49 3.67 14.78
CA GLN A 130 9.47 3.30 15.78
C GLN A 130 8.74 4.51 16.39
N GLU A 131 9.44 5.61 16.63
CA GLU A 131 8.83 6.81 17.20
C GLU A 131 7.79 7.42 16.25
N LYS A 132 8.16 7.58 14.98
CA LYS A 132 7.28 8.09 13.93
C LYS A 132 6.12 7.14 13.61
N ALA A 133 6.39 5.82 13.68
CA ALA A 133 5.36 4.79 13.54
C ALA A 133 4.33 4.87 14.67
N ALA A 134 4.77 5.10 15.91
CA ALA A 134 3.87 5.23 17.05
C ALA A 134 2.93 6.45 16.91
N GLU A 135 3.43 7.58 16.41
CA GLU A 135 2.63 8.76 16.12
C GLU A 135 1.58 8.47 15.04
N ARG A 136 2.02 8.06 13.83
CA ARG A 136 1.13 7.84 12.68
C ARG A 136 0.12 6.71 12.91
N PHE A 137 0.57 5.61 13.51
CA PHE A 137 -0.30 4.49 13.80
C PHE A 137 -1.27 4.80 14.94
N GLY A 138 -0.88 5.65 15.92
CA GLY A 138 -1.76 6.13 16.97
C GLY A 138 -2.95 6.90 16.39
N GLU A 139 -2.71 7.86 15.51
CA GLU A 139 -3.78 8.60 14.81
C GLU A 139 -4.68 7.68 13.97
N PHE A 140 -4.09 6.69 13.30
CA PHE A 140 -4.85 5.70 12.53
C PHE A 140 -5.72 4.82 13.43
N GLN A 141 -5.20 4.40 14.57
CA GLN A 141 -5.92 3.60 15.56
C GLN A 141 -7.10 4.38 16.16
N GLU A 142 -6.91 5.64 16.50
CA GLU A 142 -7.99 6.51 17.00
C GLU A 142 -9.14 6.60 15.98
N LEU A 143 -8.84 6.78 14.68
CA LEU A 143 -9.85 6.79 13.63
C LEU A 143 -10.68 5.49 13.59
N ILE A 144 -10.03 4.33 13.75
CA ILE A 144 -10.71 3.02 13.75
C ILE A 144 -11.53 2.83 15.03
N ASP A 145 -10.99 3.19 16.19
CA ASP A 145 -11.66 3.01 17.46
C ASP A 145 -12.89 3.91 17.59
N ASP A 146 -12.81 5.16 17.13
CA ASP A 146 -13.97 6.08 17.02
C ASP A 146 -15.06 5.51 16.09
N ALA A 147 -14.66 4.90 14.97
CA ALA A 147 -15.61 4.27 14.05
C ALA A 147 -16.31 3.06 14.69
N ARG A 148 -15.56 2.22 15.38
CA ARG A 148 -16.08 1.06 16.12
C ARG A 148 -17.07 1.49 17.21
N GLU A 149 -16.71 2.53 17.97
CA GLU A 149 -17.59 3.07 19.00
C GLU A 149 -18.90 3.59 18.41
N ARG A 150 -18.82 4.38 17.34
CA ARG A 150 -20.00 4.90 16.65
C ARG A 150 -20.91 3.78 16.13
N ILE A 151 -20.35 2.74 15.49
CA ILE A 151 -21.11 1.57 15.04
C ILE A 151 -21.77 0.84 16.21
N ALA A 152 -21.01 0.59 17.30
CA ALA A 152 -21.50 -0.13 18.48
C ALA A 152 -22.64 0.61 19.22
N GLN A 153 -22.63 1.94 19.18
CA GLN A 153 -23.68 2.78 19.79
C GLN A 153 -24.89 2.99 18.87
N SER A 154 -24.81 2.63 17.58
CA SER A 154 -25.90 2.80 16.64
C SER A 154 -27.09 1.87 16.97
N PRO A 155 -28.34 2.35 16.82
CA PRO A 155 -29.52 1.47 16.90
C PRO A 155 -29.53 0.41 15.78
N ASN A 156 -28.77 0.63 14.72
CA ASN A 156 -28.66 -0.24 13.56
C ASN A 156 -27.41 -1.15 13.56
N LYS A 157 -26.70 -1.27 14.70
CA LYS A 157 -25.45 -2.06 14.81
C LYS A 157 -25.58 -3.52 14.36
N ASP A 158 -26.76 -4.10 14.44
CA ASP A 158 -27.04 -5.51 14.15
C ASP A 158 -27.60 -5.74 12.73
N ILE A 159 -27.71 -4.68 11.88
CA ILE A 159 -28.18 -4.87 10.49
C ILE A 159 -27.27 -5.83 9.74
N GLU A 160 -27.88 -6.69 8.92
CA GLU A 160 -27.15 -7.63 8.09
C GLU A 160 -26.46 -6.91 6.93
N VAL A 161 -25.16 -7.16 6.78
CA VAL A 161 -24.32 -6.56 5.74
C VAL A 161 -23.88 -7.63 4.74
N TYR A 162 -24.03 -7.32 3.44
CA TYR A 162 -23.50 -8.12 2.34
C TYR A 162 -22.26 -7.44 1.76
N ALA A 163 -21.10 -8.07 1.85
CA ALA A 163 -19.85 -7.41 1.50
C ALA A 163 -19.05 -8.16 0.42
N ASN A 164 -18.40 -7.40 -0.45
CA ASN A 164 -17.35 -7.94 -1.31
C ASN A 164 -16.25 -8.57 -0.46
N VAL A 165 -15.76 -9.76 -0.83
CA VAL A 165 -14.74 -10.52 -0.07
C VAL A 165 -13.49 -9.68 0.24
N ASN A 166 -13.13 -8.72 -0.61
CA ASN A 166 -11.98 -7.85 -0.42
C ASN A 166 -12.22 -6.75 0.64
N GLN A 167 -13.47 -6.52 1.06
CA GLN A 167 -13.84 -5.53 2.07
C GLN A 167 -14.33 -6.17 3.37
N ALA A 168 -14.71 -7.44 3.31
CA ALA A 168 -15.39 -8.13 4.39
C ALA A 168 -14.58 -8.20 5.70
N GLU A 169 -13.26 -8.42 5.63
CA GLU A 169 -12.42 -8.49 6.83
C GLU A 169 -12.34 -7.12 7.52
N PHE A 170 -12.17 -6.05 6.76
CA PHE A 170 -12.14 -4.70 7.30
C PHE A 170 -13.51 -4.29 7.87
N ALA A 171 -14.61 -4.60 7.17
CA ALA A 171 -15.97 -4.33 7.65
C ALA A 171 -16.26 -5.04 8.99
N ARG A 172 -15.85 -6.31 9.14
CA ARG A 172 -15.96 -7.05 10.40
C ARG A 172 -15.08 -6.45 11.50
N ASP A 173 -13.88 -6.00 11.16
CA ASP A 173 -12.95 -5.37 12.10
C ASP A 173 -13.52 -4.07 12.67
N LEU A 174 -14.33 -3.34 11.91
CA LEU A 174 -15.09 -2.18 12.37
C LEU A 174 -16.31 -2.54 13.24
N GLY A 175 -16.69 -3.82 13.33
CA GLY A 175 -17.86 -4.27 14.09
C GLY A 175 -19.15 -4.35 13.26
N LEU A 176 -19.10 -4.23 11.93
CA LEU A 176 -20.26 -4.44 11.08
C LEU A 176 -20.64 -5.94 11.02
N ASN A 177 -21.94 -6.22 11.07
CA ASN A 177 -22.49 -7.59 11.03
C ASN A 177 -22.48 -8.14 9.59
N VAL A 178 -21.31 -8.49 9.06
CA VAL A 178 -21.16 -9.07 7.72
C VAL A 178 -21.54 -10.54 7.75
N VAL A 179 -22.77 -10.84 7.35
CA VAL A 179 -23.37 -12.20 7.40
C VAL A 179 -23.08 -13.01 6.13
N SER A 180 -22.87 -12.36 4.99
CA SER A 180 -22.55 -13.03 3.73
C SER A 180 -21.62 -12.20 2.87
N THR A 181 -20.97 -12.87 1.91
CA THR A 181 -19.98 -12.21 1.02
C THR A 181 -20.19 -12.62 -0.43
N PHE A 182 -19.84 -11.70 -1.35
CA PHE A 182 -19.75 -11.99 -2.78
C PHE A 182 -18.30 -11.83 -3.28
N GLY A 183 -17.97 -12.50 -4.39
CA GLY A 183 -16.62 -12.58 -4.91
C GLY A 183 -16.13 -11.29 -5.57
N ALA A 184 -14.82 -11.25 -5.83
CA ALA A 184 -14.16 -10.16 -6.58
C ALA A 184 -14.48 -10.20 -8.09
N GLY A 185 -15.04 -11.30 -8.60
CA GLY A 185 -15.52 -11.44 -9.98
C GLY A 185 -17.00 -11.17 -10.12
N ALA A 186 -17.51 -11.23 -11.36
CA ALA A 186 -18.93 -11.03 -11.66
C ALA A 186 -19.83 -11.87 -10.75
N LEU A 187 -20.94 -11.28 -10.29
CA LEU A 187 -21.90 -11.98 -9.43
C LEU A 187 -22.50 -13.19 -10.14
N THR A 188 -22.60 -14.28 -9.42
CA THR A 188 -23.34 -15.46 -9.85
C THR A 188 -24.85 -15.26 -9.68
N ALA A 189 -25.68 -16.04 -10.41
CA ALA A 189 -27.12 -16.01 -10.26
C ALA A 189 -27.56 -16.30 -8.80
N ALA A 190 -26.85 -17.19 -8.10
CA ALA A 190 -27.15 -17.49 -6.69
C ALA A 190 -26.87 -16.30 -5.77
N GLN A 191 -25.81 -15.53 -6.01
CA GLN A 191 -25.48 -14.32 -5.23
C GLN A 191 -26.49 -13.19 -5.49
N ILE A 192 -26.98 -13.06 -6.72
CA ILE A 192 -28.03 -12.10 -7.06
C ILE A 192 -29.36 -12.49 -6.38
N GLU A 193 -29.72 -13.77 -6.41
CA GLU A 193 -30.91 -14.29 -5.75
C GLU A 193 -30.83 -14.14 -4.23
N GLU A 194 -29.68 -14.37 -3.64
CA GLU A 194 -29.45 -14.13 -2.21
C GLU A 194 -29.67 -12.65 -1.85
N ALA A 195 -29.11 -11.72 -2.63
CA ALA A 195 -29.32 -10.30 -2.43
C ALA A 195 -30.80 -9.90 -2.54
N HIS A 196 -31.54 -10.51 -3.48
CA HIS A 196 -32.96 -10.27 -3.66
C HIS A 196 -33.78 -10.82 -2.47
N SER A 197 -33.56 -12.07 -2.10
CA SER A 197 -34.35 -12.74 -1.07
C SER A 197 -34.09 -12.23 0.34
N LYS A 198 -32.85 -11.83 0.65
CA LYS A 198 -32.44 -11.28 1.94
C LYS A 198 -32.70 -9.79 2.08
N ALA A 199 -32.73 -9.04 0.97
CA ALA A 199 -32.90 -7.59 0.95
C ALA A 199 -31.99 -6.87 1.96
N TYR A 200 -30.68 -7.14 1.87
CA TYR A 200 -29.69 -6.57 2.79
C TYR A 200 -29.78 -5.06 2.88
N THR A 201 -29.79 -4.52 4.09
CA THR A 201 -29.86 -3.07 4.30
C THR A 201 -28.61 -2.32 3.79
N LEU A 202 -27.44 -2.95 3.95
CA LEU A 202 -26.15 -2.40 3.51
C LEU A 202 -25.41 -3.41 2.64
N VAL A 203 -24.93 -2.95 1.47
CA VAL A 203 -24.04 -3.69 0.57
C VAL A 203 -22.75 -2.92 0.43
N ILE A 204 -21.61 -3.57 0.65
CA ILE A 204 -20.28 -2.97 0.51
C ILE A 204 -19.55 -3.59 -0.67
N ASP A 205 -19.38 -2.84 -1.75
CA ASP A 205 -18.61 -3.27 -2.92
C ASP A 205 -17.16 -2.78 -2.86
N ASN A 206 -16.34 -3.20 -3.82
CA ASN A 206 -14.93 -2.87 -3.91
C ASN A 206 -14.64 -2.01 -5.15
N LEU A 207 -14.08 -0.81 -4.96
CA LEU A 207 -13.80 0.15 -6.03
C LEU A 207 -12.85 -0.42 -7.11
N HIS A 208 -11.88 -1.24 -6.72
CA HIS A 208 -10.89 -1.80 -7.65
C HIS A 208 -11.45 -2.92 -8.54
N SER A 209 -12.59 -3.51 -8.15
CA SER A 209 -13.30 -4.54 -8.89
C SER A 209 -14.80 -4.47 -8.56
N PRO A 210 -15.51 -3.40 -8.99
CA PRO A 210 -16.91 -3.20 -8.63
C PRO A 210 -17.79 -4.18 -9.39
N VAL A 211 -18.64 -4.92 -8.64
CA VAL A 211 -19.50 -5.96 -9.20
C VAL A 211 -20.93 -5.92 -8.67
N ALA A 212 -21.25 -5.05 -7.71
CA ALA A 212 -22.57 -5.00 -7.07
C ALA A 212 -23.67 -4.35 -7.92
N SER A 213 -23.38 -3.80 -9.12
CA SER A 213 -24.39 -3.15 -9.97
C SER A 213 -25.66 -3.97 -10.20
N PRO A 214 -25.66 -5.31 -10.42
CA PRO A 214 -26.90 -6.09 -10.54
C PRO A 214 -27.77 -6.09 -9.28
N ILE A 215 -27.19 -5.86 -8.10
CA ILE A 215 -27.94 -5.86 -6.83
C ILE A 215 -28.89 -4.66 -6.78
N THR A 216 -28.53 -3.50 -7.37
CA THR A 216 -29.41 -2.33 -7.41
C THR A 216 -30.76 -2.60 -8.07
N GLN A 217 -30.82 -3.60 -8.98
CA GLN A 217 -32.03 -3.94 -9.72
C GLN A 217 -32.95 -4.88 -8.93
N VAL A 218 -32.35 -5.77 -8.11
CA VAL A 218 -33.09 -6.79 -7.38
C VAL A 218 -33.36 -6.43 -5.91
N SER A 219 -32.60 -5.46 -5.38
CA SER A 219 -32.75 -4.94 -4.01
C SER A 219 -32.59 -3.41 -4.02
N PRO A 220 -33.57 -2.67 -4.57
CA PRO A 220 -33.46 -1.21 -4.78
C PRO A 220 -33.41 -0.39 -3.48
N ASP A 221 -33.87 -0.95 -2.37
CA ASP A 221 -33.88 -0.29 -1.05
C ASP A 221 -32.55 -0.49 -0.29
N SER A 222 -31.63 -1.30 -0.80
CA SER A 222 -30.31 -1.48 -0.21
C SER A 222 -29.45 -0.23 -0.40
N SER A 223 -28.79 0.22 0.67
CA SER A 223 -27.72 1.19 0.58
C SER A 223 -26.46 0.50 0.05
N ILE A 224 -26.01 0.87 -1.16
CA ILE A 224 -24.82 0.30 -1.78
C ILE A 224 -23.71 1.33 -1.74
N ILE A 225 -22.61 1.01 -1.02
CA ILE A 225 -21.40 1.83 -0.97
C ILE A 225 -20.23 1.07 -1.60
N THR A 226 -19.24 1.82 -2.08
CA THR A 226 -18.09 1.23 -2.77
C THR A 226 -16.80 1.69 -2.10
N TRP A 227 -16.22 0.80 -1.29
CA TRP A 227 -15.01 1.06 -0.53
C TRP A 227 -13.75 0.83 -1.34
N ARG A 228 -12.70 1.54 -0.98
CA ARG A 228 -11.37 1.43 -1.54
C ARG A 228 -10.46 0.59 -0.61
N ASN A 229 -9.63 -0.31 -1.17
CA ASN A 229 -8.68 -1.10 -0.38
C ASN A 229 -7.36 -0.36 -0.14
N PHE A 230 -6.88 0.36 -1.15
CA PHE A 230 -5.56 0.98 -1.17
C PHE A 230 -5.59 2.32 -1.90
N PRO A 231 -4.62 3.21 -1.62
CA PRO A 231 -4.56 4.52 -2.25
C PRO A 231 -4.09 4.44 -3.72
N ASP A 232 -4.42 5.47 -4.49
CA ASP A 232 -3.94 5.72 -5.86
C ASP A 232 -2.74 6.68 -5.91
N HIS A 233 -2.17 7.00 -4.76
CA HIS A 233 -1.00 7.85 -4.58
C HIS A 233 -0.15 7.33 -3.41
N THR A 234 1.02 7.92 -3.22
CA THR A 234 1.91 7.70 -2.07
C THR A 234 1.98 8.98 -1.24
N GLY A 235 2.30 8.86 0.04
CA GLY A 235 2.38 9.98 0.99
C GLY A 235 1.99 9.54 2.39
N GLY A 236 2.45 10.22 3.43
CA GLY A 236 2.34 9.78 4.82
C GLY A 236 0.93 9.46 5.31
N ASP A 237 -0.10 10.08 4.74
CA ASP A 237 -1.49 9.91 5.17
C ASP A 237 -2.32 9.09 4.16
N ALA A 238 -1.68 8.43 3.19
CA ALA A 238 -2.38 7.79 2.08
C ALA A 238 -3.38 6.73 2.56
N LEU A 239 -2.99 5.81 3.47
CA LEU A 239 -3.89 4.77 3.99
C LEU A 239 -4.94 5.36 4.93
N TYR A 240 -4.57 6.32 5.77
CA TYR A 240 -5.49 7.04 6.65
C TYR A 240 -6.63 7.68 5.84
N ASN A 241 -6.30 8.37 4.75
CA ASN A 241 -7.28 9.02 3.88
C ASN A 241 -8.19 8.01 3.16
N VAL A 242 -7.68 6.84 2.77
CA VAL A 242 -8.50 5.74 2.22
C VAL A 242 -9.53 5.29 3.24
N VAL A 243 -9.10 5.01 4.46
CA VAL A 243 -10.00 4.51 5.52
C VAL A 243 -11.01 5.59 5.91
N ARG A 244 -10.56 6.82 6.10
CA ARG A 244 -11.45 7.95 6.39
C ARG A 244 -12.53 8.12 5.32
N GLY A 245 -12.15 8.10 4.03
CA GLY A 245 -13.11 8.21 2.94
C GLY A 245 -14.10 7.05 2.88
N ASN A 246 -13.67 5.83 3.21
CA ASN A 246 -14.58 4.68 3.32
C ASN A 246 -15.59 4.87 4.48
N LEU A 247 -15.13 5.38 5.62
CA LEU A 247 -16.00 5.68 6.76
C LEU A 247 -16.98 6.82 6.47
N GLU A 248 -16.52 7.89 5.78
CA GLU A 248 -17.39 8.99 5.33
C GLU A 248 -18.54 8.45 4.46
N MET A 249 -18.25 7.59 3.48
CA MET A 249 -19.29 6.92 2.67
C MET A 249 -20.27 6.09 3.53
N LEU A 250 -19.75 5.42 4.57
CA LEU A 250 -20.62 4.67 5.49
C LEU A 250 -21.55 5.60 6.27
N TRP A 251 -21.04 6.75 6.76
CA TRP A 251 -21.83 7.73 7.51
C TRP A 251 -22.87 8.42 6.64
N GLU A 252 -22.56 8.67 5.37
CA GLU A 252 -23.49 9.27 4.39
C GLU A 252 -24.72 8.40 4.12
N THR A 253 -24.68 7.09 4.40
CA THR A 253 -25.87 6.22 4.32
C THR A 253 -26.94 6.59 5.35
N GLY A 254 -26.57 7.28 6.43
CA GLY A 254 -27.47 7.56 7.56
C GLY A 254 -27.86 6.33 8.39
N LEU A 255 -27.20 5.20 8.18
CA LEU A 255 -27.48 3.95 8.91
C LEU A 255 -26.80 3.91 10.30
N PHE A 256 -25.67 4.62 10.47
CA PHE A 256 -24.86 4.60 11.69
C PHE A 256 -24.55 5.98 12.25
#